data_83b5ce37b5bfce8cde7bc0e61f81d2c5
#
_entry.id   83b5ce37b5bfce8cde7bc0e61f81d2c5
#
_cell.length_a   1.000
_cell.length_b   1.000
_cell.length_c   1.000
_cell.angle_alpha   90.00
_cell.angle_beta   90.00
_cell.angle_gamma   90.00
#
_symmetry.space_group_name_H-M   'P 1'
#
loop_
_entity.id
_entity.type
_entity.pdbx_description
1 polymer ?
#
loop_
_entity_poly.entity_id
_entity_poly.type
_entity_poly.pdbx_seq_one_letter_code
_entity_poly.pdbx_strand_id
1 'polypeptide(L)'
;MKFICKRIDFRSLLDGHFSGLNAVSWIHAILDQSPEIALFLSLAIGYWIGRFQFGKFQLGGVAGSLLAAVVISQFGVHIDNGVKSILFALFIYAVGFDSGPQFFRSLGRQSIREIVLAVVLSVSALATVLVLARMFGLDKGLAAGIAAGGLTQSAIIGTAGSAITKLGLAAEEVQRLQSNVAVGYAVTYIFGSFGAIIICVNLLPWFTGHSIRDDALKAEAALLAGVKVYGPGEQPAVPDIVGRLFKVEQSAGQTVAELESQAGVTVSVERIKHAGSFVGVEPLVKLERGDVVLVVGRRAGLVDLAGRIGPELQSSEGMDVVTLTRDVAVTNPAYVGRTVAEIHEAAAPEMRHGVFLSALRRGGQPVPLQSTTRVESGDVATLYGAAGDVQRAASTAGTVIVPSDKTDFVFHGLGLALGLLIGLAVVRVADVPLTLGSGGGALLSGLLFGWYRGRHLAIGNMPTGASTLLRDLGLAGFVAAVGLQSGQQAVTTVLDQGLTIFLLGVVVTVLPLLITMAVGKYVLRYNNTAIFAGALSGSRSANPAFGEVLDKAGNSIPTAPFAITYALANVFLTLLGPLVVAFA
;
A
#
# COMPACT_ATOMS: atom_id res chain seq x y z
N MET A 1 -20.53 29.67 30.32
CA MET A 1 -19.62 29.65 29.19
C MET A 1 -20.40 29.97 27.90
N LYS A 2 -20.70 31.31 27.77
CA LYS A 2 -21.37 31.88 26.58
C LYS A 2 -20.27 32.54 25.76
N PHE A 3 -19.76 31.88 24.71
CA PHE A 3 -18.85 32.47 23.75
C PHE A 3 -19.47 32.42 22.36
N ILE A 4 -19.92 33.58 21.92
CA ILE A 4 -19.80 34.17 20.60
C ILE A 4 -20.12 33.23 19.44
N CYS A 5 -21.40 33.01 19.19
CA CYS A 5 -21.91 32.81 17.84
C CYS A 5 -22.10 34.22 17.22
N LYS A 6 -21.05 34.89 16.78
CA LYS A 6 -21.17 35.97 15.83
C LYS A 6 -21.61 35.29 14.52
N ARG A 7 -22.89 35.41 14.19
CA ARG A 7 -23.38 35.16 12.84
C ARG A 7 -22.49 35.96 11.91
N ILE A 8 -21.60 35.30 11.19
CA ILE A 8 -20.93 35.90 10.04
C ILE A 8 -22.07 36.13 9.07
N ASP A 9 -22.43 37.39 8.89
CA ASP A 9 -23.44 37.80 7.92
C ASP A 9 -22.81 37.68 6.53
N PHE A 10 -22.94 36.45 5.97
CA PHE A 10 -22.46 36.16 4.63
C PHE A 10 -23.03 37.09 3.57
N ARG A 11 -24.23 37.68 3.80
CA ARG A 11 -24.80 38.68 2.91
C ARG A 11 -24.02 39.98 2.92
N SER A 12 -23.63 40.49 4.08
CA SER A 12 -22.89 41.76 4.15
C SER A 12 -21.47 41.68 3.56
N LEU A 13 -20.85 40.49 3.62
CA LEU A 13 -19.57 40.20 2.94
C LEU A 13 -19.71 40.13 1.41
N LEU A 14 -20.85 39.62 0.93
CA LEU A 14 -21.13 39.49 -0.50
C LEU A 14 -21.65 40.81 -1.12
N ASP A 15 -22.48 41.55 -0.40
CA ASP A 15 -23.07 42.78 -0.88
C ASP A 15 -22.06 43.96 -1.00
N GLY A 16 -20.96 43.91 -0.22
CA GLY A 16 -19.93 44.96 -0.24
C GLY A 16 -18.97 44.91 -1.43
N HIS A 17 -18.76 43.76 -2.04
CA HIS A 17 -17.78 43.57 -3.14
C HIS A 17 -18.41 43.18 -4.49
N PHE A 18 -19.66 42.75 -4.52
CA PHE A 18 -20.26 42.11 -5.70
C PHE A 18 -21.64 42.68 -6.10
N SER A 19 -22.01 43.83 -5.56
CA SER A 19 -23.28 44.52 -5.91
C SER A 19 -23.26 44.94 -7.38
N GLY A 20 -24.12 44.30 -8.18
CA GLY A 20 -24.29 44.61 -9.61
C GLY A 20 -23.73 43.58 -10.60
N LEU A 21 -23.15 42.50 -10.13
CA LEU A 21 -22.63 41.44 -10.99
C LEU A 21 -23.68 40.37 -11.27
N ASN A 22 -23.76 39.88 -12.53
CA ASN A 22 -24.51 38.68 -12.87
C ASN A 22 -23.89 37.46 -12.18
N ALA A 23 -24.67 36.41 -11.94
CA ALA A 23 -24.21 35.19 -11.23
C ALA A 23 -22.91 34.62 -11.81
N VAL A 24 -22.68 34.71 -13.11
CA VAL A 24 -21.46 34.22 -13.78
C VAL A 24 -20.26 35.10 -13.45
N SER A 25 -20.43 36.42 -13.48
CA SER A 25 -19.35 37.38 -13.15
C SER A 25 -18.98 37.33 -11.65
N TRP A 26 -19.93 37.03 -10.79
CA TRP A 26 -19.68 36.80 -9.37
C TRP A 26 -18.85 35.55 -9.11
N ILE A 27 -19.16 34.41 -9.78
CA ILE A 27 -18.37 33.18 -9.70
C ILE A 27 -16.94 33.44 -10.19
N HIS A 28 -16.78 34.13 -11.33
CA HIS A 28 -15.47 34.53 -11.85
C HIS A 28 -14.65 35.29 -10.82
N ALA A 29 -15.22 36.33 -10.22
CA ALA A 29 -14.52 37.16 -9.27
C ALA A 29 -14.07 36.41 -8.01
N ILE A 30 -14.88 35.45 -7.52
CA ILE A 30 -14.49 34.59 -6.39
C ILE A 30 -13.33 33.65 -6.77
N LEU A 31 -13.42 33.02 -7.95
CA LEU A 31 -12.42 32.04 -8.38
C LEU A 31 -11.09 32.72 -8.75
N ASP A 32 -11.12 33.97 -9.23
CA ASP A 32 -9.92 34.77 -9.46
C ASP A 32 -9.25 35.21 -8.15
N GLN A 33 -10.06 35.59 -7.16
CA GLN A 33 -9.55 35.99 -5.85
C GLN A 33 -9.00 34.81 -5.04
N SER A 34 -9.59 33.64 -5.18
CA SER A 34 -9.23 32.42 -4.41
C SER A 34 -9.30 31.18 -5.30
N PRO A 35 -8.31 30.99 -6.16
CA PRO A 35 -8.28 29.84 -7.09
C PRO A 35 -8.22 28.47 -6.39
N GLU A 36 -7.83 28.43 -5.10
CA GLU A 36 -7.87 27.22 -4.27
C GLU A 36 -9.30 26.67 -4.11
N ILE A 37 -10.32 27.55 -4.15
CA ILE A 37 -11.72 27.13 -4.14
C ILE A 37 -12.01 26.25 -5.35
N ALA A 38 -11.56 26.64 -6.54
CA ALA A 38 -11.72 25.84 -7.75
C ALA A 38 -11.03 24.48 -7.63
N LEU A 39 -9.85 24.44 -7.01
CA LEU A 39 -9.11 23.19 -6.77
C LEU A 39 -9.92 22.23 -5.88
N PHE A 40 -10.38 22.71 -4.72
CA PHE A 40 -11.13 21.86 -3.79
C PHE A 40 -12.54 21.50 -4.32
N LEU A 41 -13.20 22.37 -5.07
CA LEU A 41 -14.43 22.04 -5.78
C LEU A 41 -14.21 20.96 -6.82
N SER A 42 -13.11 21.04 -7.58
CA SER A 42 -12.74 20.02 -8.55
C SER A 42 -12.51 18.65 -7.88
N LEU A 43 -11.90 18.63 -6.70
CA LEU A 43 -11.74 17.41 -5.90
C LEU A 43 -13.10 16.88 -5.43
N ALA A 44 -13.93 17.72 -4.81
CA ALA A 44 -15.21 17.31 -4.25
C ALA A 44 -16.15 16.75 -5.32
N ILE A 45 -16.34 17.51 -6.40
CA ILE A 45 -17.18 17.12 -7.55
C ILE A 45 -16.57 15.89 -8.23
N GLY A 46 -15.25 15.88 -8.41
CA GLY A 46 -14.53 14.81 -9.08
C GLY A 46 -14.61 13.47 -8.33
N TYR A 47 -14.46 13.46 -7.02
CA TYR A 47 -14.66 12.27 -6.21
C TYR A 47 -16.11 11.82 -6.18
N TRP A 48 -17.06 12.76 -6.24
CA TRP A 48 -18.48 12.43 -6.36
C TRP A 48 -18.79 11.78 -7.72
N ILE A 49 -18.33 12.37 -8.83
CA ILE A 49 -18.44 11.79 -10.18
C ILE A 49 -17.69 10.44 -10.25
N GLY A 50 -16.51 10.37 -9.64
CA GLY A 50 -15.67 9.17 -9.62
C GLY A 50 -16.32 7.95 -8.94
N ARG A 51 -17.40 8.13 -8.16
CA ARG A 51 -18.19 7.05 -7.56
C ARG A 51 -19.15 6.37 -8.54
N PHE A 52 -19.42 6.98 -9.68
CA PHE A 52 -20.29 6.34 -10.67
C PHE A 52 -19.65 5.06 -11.19
N GLN A 53 -20.44 3.98 -11.10
CA GLN A 53 -20.06 2.65 -11.53
C GLN A 53 -20.82 2.27 -12.80
N PHE A 54 -20.07 1.79 -13.79
CA PHE A 54 -20.62 1.23 -15.02
C PHE A 54 -20.31 -0.28 -15.03
N GLY A 55 -21.20 -1.08 -14.53
CA GLY A 55 -20.95 -2.50 -14.29
C GLY A 55 -19.86 -2.69 -13.21
N LYS A 56 -18.74 -3.31 -13.57
CA LYS A 56 -17.57 -3.49 -12.67
C LYS A 56 -16.55 -2.35 -12.75
N PHE A 57 -16.76 -1.37 -13.60
CA PHE A 57 -15.86 -0.24 -13.77
C PHE A 57 -16.30 0.94 -12.91
N GLN A 58 -15.37 1.51 -12.17
CA GLN A 58 -15.51 2.76 -11.47
C GLN A 58 -14.52 3.78 -12.06
N LEU A 59 -15.00 4.97 -12.40
CA LEU A 59 -14.17 6.02 -12.99
C LEU A 59 -12.99 6.42 -12.09
N GLY A 60 -13.22 6.43 -10.77
CA GLY A 60 -12.25 6.80 -9.76
C GLY A 60 -12.14 8.31 -9.52
N GLY A 61 -11.76 8.68 -8.30
CA GLY A 61 -11.74 10.09 -7.86
C GLY A 61 -10.74 10.94 -8.64
N VAL A 62 -9.59 10.39 -9.04
CA VAL A 62 -8.54 11.13 -9.76
C VAL A 62 -8.99 11.54 -11.15
N ALA A 63 -9.54 10.60 -11.93
CA ALA A 63 -10.07 10.90 -13.27
C ALA A 63 -11.28 11.83 -13.19
N GLY A 64 -12.17 11.60 -12.20
CA GLY A 64 -13.28 12.50 -11.92
C GLY A 64 -12.81 13.92 -11.59
N SER A 65 -11.75 14.08 -10.79
CA SER A 65 -11.20 15.40 -10.43
C SER A 65 -10.62 16.13 -11.65
N LEU A 66 -9.99 15.40 -12.59
CA LEU A 66 -9.55 16.00 -13.86
C LEU A 66 -10.73 16.51 -14.68
N LEU A 67 -11.78 15.69 -14.85
CA LEU A 67 -12.96 16.09 -15.62
C LEU A 67 -13.66 17.30 -15.00
N ALA A 68 -13.86 17.30 -13.69
CA ALA A 68 -14.42 18.43 -12.97
C ALA A 68 -13.56 19.69 -13.13
N ALA A 69 -12.24 19.56 -13.04
CA ALA A 69 -11.30 20.64 -13.22
C ALA A 69 -11.34 21.24 -14.64
N VAL A 70 -11.44 20.40 -15.67
CA VAL A 70 -11.59 20.82 -17.08
C VAL A 70 -12.89 21.63 -17.28
N VAL A 71 -13.98 21.22 -16.63
CA VAL A 71 -15.24 21.98 -16.67
C VAL A 71 -15.09 23.33 -15.95
N ILE A 72 -14.53 23.32 -14.74
CA ILE A 72 -14.34 24.56 -13.94
C ILE A 72 -13.32 25.50 -14.59
N SER A 73 -12.34 24.98 -15.33
CA SER A 73 -11.35 25.81 -16.06
C SER A 73 -11.97 26.74 -17.10
N GLN A 74 -13.20 26.45 -17.57
CA GLN A 74 -13.91 27.31 -18.52
C GLN A 74 -14.21 28.70 -17.92
N PHE A 75 -14.13 28.81 -16.59
CA PHE A 75 -14.22 30.10 -15.88
C PHE A 75 -12.86 30.85 -15.80
N GLY A 76 -11.82 30.43 -16.52
CA GLY A 76 -10.53 31.14 -16.60
C GLY A 76 -9.65 31.09 -15.35
N VAL A 77 -9.80 30.07 -14.52
CA VAL A 77 -9.08 29.91 -13.25
C VAL A 77 -7.59 29.62 -13.47
N HIS A 78 -6.71 30.30 -12.74
CA HIS A 78 -5.27 30.11 -12.80
C HIS A 78 -4.75 29.60 -11.44
N ILE A 79 -4.17 28.41 -11.41
CA ILE A 79 -3.51 27.84 -10.22
C ILE A 79 -2.00 28.05 -10.31
N ASP A 80 -1.38 28.45 -9.20
CA ASP A 80 0.07 28.63 -9.12
C ASP A 80 0.82 27.29 -9.34
N ASN A 81 1.91 27.36 -10.10
CA ASN A 81 2.74 26.19 -10.40
C ASN A 81 3.40 25.59 -9.15
N GLY A 82 3.63 26.37 -8.10
CA GLY A 82 4.17 25.90 -6.83
C GLY A 82 3.20 24.94 -6.14
N VAL A 83 1.91 25.28 -6.12
CA VAL A 83 0.85 24.39 -5.57
C VAL A 83 0.85 23.04 -6.29
N LYS A 84 0.86 23.06 -7.63
CA LYS A 84 0.94 21.87 -8.47
C LYS A 84 2.18 21.02 -8.13
N SER A 85 3.33 21.66 -8.01
CA SER A 85 4.61 20.97 -7.73
C SER A 85 4.65 20.35 -6.33
N ILE A 86 4.10 21.04 -5.32
CA ILE A 86 4.00 20.53 -3.96
C ILE A 86 3.10 19.29 -3.90
N LEU A 87 1.90 19.38 -4.48
CA LEU A 87 0.95 18.27 -4.50
C LEU A 87 1.55 17.04 -5.19
N PHE A 88 2.24 17.26 -6.32
CA PHE A 88 2.92 16.18 -7.02
C PHE A 88 4.06 15.56 -6.21
N ALA A 89 4.89 16.37 -5.57
CA ALA A 89 5.99 15.88 -4.74
C ALA A 89 5.50 15.05 -3.56
N LEU A 90 4.44 15.49 -2.87
CA LEU A 90 3.81 14.76 -1.77
C LEU A 90 3.28 13.40 -2.23
N PHE A 91 2.55 13.38 -3.34
CA PHE A 91 2.02 12.16 -3.94
C PHE A 91 3.13 11.15 -4.24
N ILE A 92 4.11 11.57 -5.03
CA ILE A 92 5.09 10.64 -5.57
C ILE A 92 6.10 10.17 -4.50
N TYR A 93 6.38 11.03 -3.50
CA TYR A 93 7.16 10.65 -2.34
C TYR A 93 6.45 9.57 -1.51
N ALA A 94 5.15 9.74 -1.25
CA ALA A 94 4.37 8.74 -0.53
C ALA A 94 4.33 7.39 -1.27
N VAL A 95 4.16 7.41 -2.60
CA VAL A 95 4.25 6.19 -3.45
C VAL A 95 5.63 5.55 -3.34
N GLY A 96 6.70 6.33 -3.39
CA GLY A 96 8.07 5.84 -3.21
C GLY A 96 8.29 5.25 -1.82
N PHE A 97 7.84 5.94 -0.78
CA PHE A 97 7.98 5.50 0.60
C PHE A 97 7.28 4.16 0.86
N ASP A 98 6.03 4.02 0.45
CA ASP A 98 5.26 2.78 0.60
C ASP A 98 5.87 1.62 -0.20
N SER A 99 6.41 1.92 -1.39
CA SER A 99 7.00 0.90 -2.29
C SER A 99 8.45 0.55 -1.91
N GLY A 100 9.14 1.39 -1.14
CA GLY A 100 10.59 1.30 -0.88
C GLY A 100 11.05 -0.04 -0.30
N PRO A 101 10.47 -0.54 0.80
CA PRO A 101 10.87 -1.82 1.38
C PRO A 101 10.75 -2.98 0.39
N GLN A 102 9.66 -2.99 -0.39
CA GLN A 102 9.35 -4.04 -1.36
C GLN A 102 10.28 -3.94 -2.58
N PHE A 103 10.52 -2.72 -3.07
CA PHE A 103 11.40 -2.48 -4.21
C PHE A 103 12.81 -3.03 -3.97
N PHE A 104 13.46 -2.69 -2.86
CA PHE A 104 14.81 -3.17 -2.57
C PHE A 104 14.88 -4.67 -2.29
N ARG A 105 13.83 -5.26 -1.70
CA ARG A 105 13.74 -6.71 -1.55
C ARG A 105 13.57 -7.44 -2.89
N SER A 106 12.82 -6.85 -3.82
CA SER A 106 12.57 -7.43 -5.13
C SER A 106 13.81 -7.48 -6.02
N LEU A 107 14.87 -6.73 -5.71
CA LEU A 107 16.14 -6.79 -6.45
C LEU A 107 16.96 -8.07 -6.16
N GLY A 108 16.46 -8.98 -5.34
CA GLY A 108 17.09 -10.27 -5.04
C GLY A 108 16.92 -11.30 -6.18
N ARG A 109 17.81 -12.31 -6.19
CA ARG A 109 17.77 -13.42 -7.17
C ARG A 109 16.46 -14.19 -7.21
N GLN A 110 15.72 -14.19 -6.10
CA GLN A 110 14.43 -14.90 -5.99
C GLN A 110 13.33 -14.26 -6.83
N SER A 111 13.41 -12.96 -7.12
CA SER A 111 12.40 -12.19 -7.84
C SER A 111 12.80 -11.86 -9.29
N ILE A 112 13.76 -12.59 -9.86
CA ILE A 112 14.28 -12.28 -11.20
C ILE A 112 13.19 -12.36 -12.28
N ARG A 113 12.20 -13.24 -12.11
CA ARG A 113 11.08 -13.37 -13.04
C ARG A 113 10.20 -12.12 -13.03
N GLU A 114 9.90 -11.61 -11.85
CA GLU A 114 9.11 -10.40 -11.62
C GLU A 114 9.85 -9.16 -12.14
N ILE A 115 11.17 -9.08 -11.92
CA ILE A 115 12.00 -8.00 -12.45
C ILE A 115 11.96 -7.99 -13.98
N VAL A 116 12.22 -9.14 -14.61
CA VAL A 116 12.20 -9.26 -16.07
C VAL A 116 10.82 -8.91 -16.62
N LEU A 117 9.75 -9.36 -15.97
CA LEU A 117 8.39 -9.07 -16.39
C LEU A 117 8.08 -7.56 -16.36
N ALA A 118 8.46 -6.86 -15.28
CA ALA A 118 8.29 -5.42 -15.16
C ALA A 118 9.14 -4.62 -16.16
N VAL A 119 10.37 -5.06 -16.42
CA VAL A 119 11.25 -4.45 -17.44
C VAL A 119 10.67 -4.65 -18.83
N VAL A 120 10.22 -5.86 -19.19
CA VAL A 120 9.63 -6.16 -20.49
C VAL A 120 8.40 -5.29 -20.74
N LEU A 121 7.51 -5.16 -19.75
CA LEU A 121 6.36 -4.27 -19.89
C LEU A 121 6.78 -2.82 -20.12
N SER A 122 7.69 -2.30 -19.32
CA SER A 122 8.11 -0.90 -19.40
C SER A 122 8.83 -0.58 -20.71
N VAL A 123 9.72 -1.47 -21.16
CA VAL A 123 10.43 -1.29 -22.44
C VAL A 123 9.49 -1.42 -23.63
N SER A 124 8.61 -2.42 -23.63
CA SER A 124 7.62 -2.59 -24.71
C SER A 124 6.62 -1.43 -24.76
N ALA A 125 6.22 -0.90 -23.59
CA ALA A 125 5.36 0.27 -23.51
C ALA A 125 6.05 1.52 -24.07
N LEU A 126 7.30 1.78 -23.68
CA LEU A 126 8.08 2.88 -24.25
C LEU A 126 8.22 2.76 -25.76
N ALA A 127 8.63 1.59 -26.24
CA ALA A 127 8.78 1.35 -27.67
C ALA A 127 7.47 1.57 -28.42
N THR A 128 6.34 1.07 -27.89
CA THR A 128 5.01 1.27 -28.48
C THR A 128 4.66 2.75 -28.60
N VAL A 129 4.85 3.51 -27.50
CA VAL A 129 4.55 4.94 -27.48
C VAL A 129 5.42 5.71 -28.48
N LEU A 130 6.74 5.44 -28.52
CA LEU A 130 7.65 6.14 -29.43
C LEU A 130 7.37 5.82 -30.90
N VAL A 131 7.04 4.56 -31.22
CA VAL A 131 6.64 4.17 -32.57
C VAL A 131 5.36 4.90 -32.98
N LEU A 132 4.34 4.89 -32.14
CA LEU A 132 3.08 5.58 -32.42
C LEU A 132 3.27 7.09 -32.53
N ALA A 133 4.09 7.70 -31.66
CA ALA A 133 4.38 9.14 -31.72
C ALA A 133 4.98 9.53 -33.06
N ARG A 134 5.94 8.75 -33.57
CA ARG A 134 6.55 8.98 -34.91
C ARG A 134 5.60 8.70 -36.05
N MET A 135 4.81 7.63 -36.00
CA MET A 135 3.87 7.26 -37.06
C MET A 135 2.73 8.27 -37.25
N PHE A 136 2.25 8.83 -36.15
CA PHE A 136 1.10 9.74 -36.12
C PHE A 136 1.48 11.20 -35.93
N GLY A 137 2.77 11.54 -35.85
CA GLY A 137 3.25 12.90 -35.67
C GLY A 137 2.78 13.54 -34.35
N LEU A 138 2.71 12.74 -33.27
CA LEU A 138 2.27 13.24 -31.98
C LEU A 138 3.32 14.17 -31.36
N ASP A 139 2.87 15.25 -30.76
CA ASP A 139 3.77 16.05 -29.95
C ASP A 139 4.16 15.34 -28.64
N LYS A 140 5.26 15.78 -28.03
CA LYS A 140 5.84 15.20 -26.80
C LYS A 140 4.85 15.15 -25.62
N GLY A 141 3.97 16.14 -25.52
CA GLY A 141 2.95 16.19 -24.47
C GLY A 141 1.88 15.12 -24.67
N LEU A 142 1.33 15.05 -25.87
CA LEU A 142 0.29 14.08 -26.21
C LEU A 142 0.78 12.65 -26.11
N ALA A 143 2.00 12.37 -26.61
CA ALA A 143 2.63 11.06 -26.51
C ALA A 143 2.81 10.63 -25.03
N ALA A 144 3.29 11.53 -24.16
CA ALA A 144 3.42 11.27 -22.74
C ALA A 144 2.06 11.08 -22.04
N GLY A 145 1.05 11.85 -22.46
CA GLY A 145 -0.32 11.72 -21.95
C GLY A 145 -0.95 10.37 -22.31
N ILE A 146 -0.81 9.92 -23.57
CA ILE A 146 -1.28 8.61 -24.03
C ILE A 146 -0.56 7.48 -23.26
N ALA A 147 0.75 7.62 -23.00
CA ALA A 147 1.49 6.69 -22.15
C ALA A 147 0.92 6.66 -20.73
N ALA A 148 0.71 7.82 -20.12
CA ALA A 148 0.21 7.96 -18.76
C ALA A 148 -1.18 7.30 -18.57
N GLY A 149 -2.11 7.60 -19.48
CA GLY A 149 -3.47 7.06 -19.42
C GLY A 149 -3.54 5.61 -19.87
N GLY A 150 -2.95 5.27 -21.02
CA GLY A 150 -2.92 3.93 -21.55
C GLY A 150 -2.25 2.92 -20.60
N LEU A 151 -1.27 3.33 -19.80
CA LEU A 151 -0.62 2.50 -18.77
C LEU A 151 -1.22 2.68 -17.37
N THR A 152 -2.21 3.54 -17.19
CA THR A 152 -2.79 3.90 -15.88
C THR A 152 -1.77 4.41 -14.87
N GLN A 153 -0.70 5.04 -15.36
CA GLN A 153 0.40 5.54 -14.51
C GLN A 153 0.39 7.07 -14.47
N SER A 154 -0.39 7.61 -13.55
CA SER A 154 -0.58 9.06 -13.39
C SER A 154 0.70 9.81 -13.04
N ALA A 155 1.70 9.14 -12.47
CA ALA A 155 3.00 9.74 -12.16
C ALA A 155 3.74 10.24 -13.42
N ILE A 156 3.47 9.65 -14.59
CA ILE A 156 4.02 10.11 -15.88
C ILE A 156 3.62 11.55 -16.17
N ILE A 157 2.40 11.98 -15.79
CA ILE A 157 1.93 13.37 -16.02
C ILE A 157 2.91 14.38 -15.41
N GLY A 158 3.29 14.15 -14.16
CA GLY A 158 4.17 15.07 -13.45
C GLY A 158 5.63 14.99 -13.90
N THR A 159 6.14 13.79 -14.15
CA THR A 159 7.53 13.62 -14.62
C THR A 159 7.70 14.12 -16.06
N ALA A 160 6.74 13.91 -16.94
CA ALA A 160 6.72 14.48 -18.28
C ALA A 160 6.56 16.02 -18.23
N GLY A 161 5.63 16.53 -17.40
CA GLY A 161 5.46 17.97 -17.21
C GLY A 161 6.74 18.65 -16.72
N SER A 162 7.46 18.02 -15.79
CA SER A 162 8.76 18.51 -15.31
C SER A 162 9.85 18.45 -16.39
N ALA A 163 9.83 17.43 -17.24
CA ALA A 163 10.76 17.33 -18.37
C ALA A 163 10.48 18.41 -19.45
N ILE A 164 9.21 18.64 -19.78
CA ILE A 164 8.78 19.66 -20.75
C ILE A 164 9.24 21.06 -20.33
N THR A 165 9.12 21.43 -19.03
CA THR A 165 9.59 22.73 -18.54
C THR A 165 11.09 22.97 -18.71
N LYS A 166 11.87 21.92 -18.85
CA LYS A 166 13.34 22.00 -19.00
C LYS A 166 13.81 21.96 -20.47
N LEU A 167 12.89 21.88 -21.44
CA LEU A 167 13.23 21.92 -22.86
C LEU A 167 13.68 23.31 -23.38
N GLY A 168 13.55 24.35 -22.56
CA GLY A 168 13.92 25.72 -22.97
C GLY A 168 12.95 26.36 -23.97
N LEU A 169 11.72 25.86 -24.05
CA LEU A 169 10.67 26.37 -24.94
C LEU A 169 10.00 27.63 -24.37
N ALA A 170 9.30 28.39 -25.23
CA ALA A 170 8.47 29.52 -24.79
C ALA A 170 7.39 29.04 -23.78
N ALA A 171 6.99 29.92 -22.87
CA ALA A 171 6.03 29.59 -21.81
C ALA A 171 4.69 29.05 -22.34
N GLU A 172 4.21 29.63 -23.43
CA GLU A 172 2.98 29.20 -24.12
C GLU A 172 3.09 27.79 -24.66
N GLU A 173 4.23 27.45 -25.26
CA GLU A 173 4.49 26.11 -25.79
C GLU A 173 4.62 25.06 -24.69
N VAL A 174 5.30 25.40 -23.59
CA VAL A 174 5.35 24.56 -22.38
C VAL A 174 3.95 24.27 -21.87
N GLN A 175 3.10 25.31 -21.77
CA GLN A 175 1.72 25.18 -21.31
C GLN A 175 0.90 24.31 -22.28
N ARG A 176 1.05 24.50 -23.59
CA ARG A 176 0.38 23.69 -24.62
C ARG A 176 0.75 22.20 -24.49
N LEU A 177 2.03 21.88 -24.38
CA LEU A 177 2.49 20.51 -24.24
C LEU A 177 2.01 19.88 -22.92
N GLN A 178 2.02 20.64 -21.81
CA GLN A 178 1.48 20.14 -20.53
C GLN A 178 -0.03 19.90 -20.59
N SER A 179 -0.77 20.74 -21.31
CA SER A 179 -2.19 20.52 -21.61
C SER A 179 -2.42 19.21 -22.35
N ASN A 180 -1.62 18.96 -23.37
CA ASN A 180 -1.71 17.75 -24.18
C ASN A 180 -1.39 16.48 -23.38
N VAL A 181 -0.50 16.56 -22.36
CA VAL A 181 -0.32 15.45 -21.39
C VAL A 181 -1.63 15.14 -20.68
N ALA A 182 -2.33 16.17 -20.19
CA ALA A 182 -3.60 15.97 -19.48
C ALA A 182 -4.69 15.39 -20.38
N VAL A 183 -4.79 15.89 -21.63
CA VAL A 183 -5.74 15.39 -22.64
C VAL A 183 -5.48 13.91 -22.95
N GLY A 184 -4.24 13.58 -23.30
CA GLY A 184 -3.86 12.20 -23.61
C GLY A 184 -4.20 11.26 -22.45
N TYR A 185 -3.89 11.67 -21.21
CA TYR A 185 -4.24 10.91 -20.02
C TYR A 185 -5.76 10.72 -19.87
N ALA A 186 -6.54 11.79 -19.92
CA ALA A 186 -7.98 11.74 -19.68
C ALA A 186 -8.70 10.80 -20.68
N VAL A 187 -8.35 10.90 -21.97
CA VAL A 187 -8.99 10.12 -23.02
C VAL A 187 -8.61 8.64 -22.95
N THR A 188 -7.35 8.33 -22.64
CA THR A 188 -6.86 6.94 -22.70
C THR A 188 -6.98 6.17 -21.41
N TYR A 189 -7.12 6.84 -20.25
CA TYR A 189 -7.17 6.23 -18.92
C TYR A 189 -8.34 5.25 -18.76
N ILE A 190 -9.50 5.58 -19.32
CA ILE A 190 -10.70 4.75 -19.21
C ILE A 190 -10.44 3.37 -19.81
N PHE A 191 -9.96 3.33 -21.06
CA PHE A 191 -9.63 2.06 -21.69
C PHE A 191 -8.38 1.44 -21.07
N GLY A 192 -7.44 2.23 -20.61
CA GLY A 192 -6.28 1.78 -19.84
C GLY A 192 -6.66 0.86 -18.69
N SER A 193 -7.63 1.25 -17.90
CA SER A 193 -8.15 0.48 -16.76
C SER A 193 -8.94 -0.75 -17.21
N PHE A 194 -9.89 -0.57 -18.14
CA PHE A 194 -10.71 -1.65 -18.68
C PHE A 194 -9.90 -2.72 -19.38
N GLY A 195 -9.00 -2.32 -20.27
CA GLY A 195 -8.15 -3.21 -21.05
C GLY A 195 -7.26 -4.08 -20.16
N ALA A 196 -6.74 -3.51 -19.05
CA ALA A 196 -5.98 -4.29 -18.08
C ALA A 196 -6.81 -5.37 -17.40
N ILE A 197 -8.05 -5.04 -16.98
CA ILE A 197 -8.98 -6.01 -16.40
C ILE A 197 -9.27 -7.14 -17.39
N ILE A 198 -9.66 -6.79 -18.62
CA ILE A 198 -9.97 -7.78 -19.66
C ILE A 198 -8.79 -8.72 -19.90
N ILE A 199 -7.58 -8.17 -20.01
CA ILE A 199 -6.40 -8.99 -20.31
C ILE A 199 -6.01 -9.85 -19.11
N CYS A 200 -5.89 -9.28 -17.92
CA CYS A 200 -5.42 -10.03 -16.75
C CYS A 200 -6.44 -11.07 -16.24
N VAL A 201 -7.75 -10.78 -16.37
CA VAL A 201 -8.80 -11.59 -15.75
C VAL A 201 -9.46 -12.57 -16.74
N ASN A 202 -9.53 -12.22 -18.04
CA ASN A 202 -10.20 -13.04 -19.04
C ASN A 202 -9.24 -13.62 -20.07
N LEU A 203 -8.41 -12.77 -20.72
CA LEU A 203 -7.54 -13.21 -21.80
C LEU A 203 -6.39 -14.10 -21.28
N LEU A 204 -5.80 -13.76 -20.14
CA LEU A 204 -4.70 -14.53 -19.58
C LEU A 204 -5.12 -15.97 -19.20
N PRO A 205 -6.23 -16.25 -18.49
CA PRO A 205 -6.72 -17.60 -18.26
C PRO A 205 -7.00 -18.37 -19.54
N TRP A 206 -7.61 -17.72 -20.54
CA TRP A 206 -7.81 -18.33 -21.85
C TRP A 206 -6.47 -18.71 -22.53
N PHE A 207 -5.49 -17.81 -22.47
CA PHE A 207 -4.16 -18.00 -23.05
C PHE A 207 -3.34 -19.09 -22.34
N THR A 208 -3.45 -19.19 -21.01
CA THR A 208 -2.75 -20.21 -20.21
C THR A 208 -3.45 -21.57 -20.25
N GLY A 209 -4.76 -21.60 -20.51
CA GLY A 209 -5.60 -22.79 -20.45
C GLY A 209 -5.97 -23.22 -19.04
N HIS A 210 -5.74 -22.36 -18.04
CA HIS A 210 -6.00 -22.65 -16.61
C HIS A 210 -6.82 -21.54 -15.96
N SER A 211 -7.71 -21.89 -15.05
CA SER A 211 -8.49 -20.95 -14.26
C SER A 211 -7.63 -20.30 -13.16
N ILE A 212 -7.82 -18.99 -12.93
CA ILE A 212 -7.16 -18.28 -11.82
C ILE A 212 -7.51 -18.95 -10.49
N ARG A 213 -8.80 -19.32 -10.29
CA ARG A 213 -9.27 -19.92 -9.04
C ARG A 213 -8.65 -21.28 -8.77
N ASP A 214 -8.64 -22.16 -9.76
CA ASP A 214 -8.12 -23.53 -9.57
C ASP A 214 -6.64 -23.52 -9.28
N ASP A 215 -5.88 -22.68 -9.99
CA ASP A 215 -4.46 -22.53 -9.76
C ASP A 215 -4.14 -21.81 -8.44
N ALA A 216 -5.00 -20.87 -7.99
CA ALA A 216 -4.89 -20.26 -6.68
C ALA A 216 -5.10 -21.29 -5.55
N LEU A 217 -6.13 -22.14 -5.66
CA LEU A 217 -6.40 -23.18 -4.68
C LEU A 217 -5.28 -24.24 -4.62
N LYS A 218 -4.72 -24.62 -5.79
CA LYS A 218 -3.56 -25.54 -5.82
C LYS A 218 -2.33 -24.94 -5.14
N ALA A 219 -2.04 -23.65 -5.41
CA ALA A 219 -0.91 -22.97 -4.80
C ALA A 219 -1.12 -22.78 -3.29
N GLU A 220 -2.32 -22.47 -2.86
CA GLU A 220 -2.69 -22.37 -1.44
C GLU A 220 -2.49 -23.71 -0.74
N ALA A 221 -3.01 -24.79 -1.31
CA ALA A 221 -2.83 -26.14 -0.75
C ALA A 221 -1.35 -26.54 -0.63
N ALA A 222 -0.53 -26.16 -1.62
CA ALA A 222 0.91 -26.45 -1.60
C ALA A 222 1.66 -25.62 -0.53
N LEU A 223 1.25 -24.37 -0.29
CA LEU A 223 1.87 -23.47 0.70
C LEU A 223 1.45 -23.81 2.13
N LEU A 224 0.19 -24.17 2.30
CA LEU A 224 -0.41 -24.22 3.64
C LEU A 224 -0.20 -25.57 4.34
N ALA A 225 0.09 -26.65 3.62
CA ALA A 225 0.25 -27.99 4.23
C ALA A 225 -0.73 -28.24 5.42
N GLY A 226 -1.96 -27.70 5.32
CA GLY A 226 -2.98 -27.79 6.36
C GLY A 226 -3.13 -26.55 7.28
N VAL A 227 -2.35 -25.48 7.11
CA VAL A 227 -2.50 -24.23 7.88
C VAL A 227 -3.48 -23.30 7.18
N LYS A 228 -4.52 -22.87 7.87
CA LYS A 228 -5.52 -21.93 7.35
C LYS A 228 -5.03 -20.48 7.51
N VAL A 229 -4.95 -19.73 6.42
CA VAL A 229 -4.66 -18.29 6.44
C VAL A 229 -5.98 -17.52 6.37
N TYR A 230 -6.15 -16.58 7.29
CA TYR A 230 -7.34 -15.72 7.35
C TYR A 230 -7.12 -14.44 6.55
N GLY A 231 -8.14 -13.98 5.87
CA GLY A 231 -8.16 -12.70 5.16
C GLY A 231 -8.27 -11.48 6.09
N PRO A 232 -8.17 -10.26 5.54
CA PRO A 232 -8.36 -9.04 6.32
C PRO A 232 -9.75 -9.03 6.98
N GLY A 233 -9.78 -8.92 8.31
CA GLY A 233 -11.02 -8.92 9.09
C GLY A 233 -11.58 -10.31 9.41
N GLU A 234 -10.99 -11.38 8.90
CA GLU A 234 -11.35 -12.75 9.26
C GLU A 234 -10.59 -13.20 10.52
N GLN A 235 -11.30 -13.84 11.43
CA GLN A 235 -10.75 -14.46 12.64
C GLN A 235 -11.28 -15.88 12.76
N PRO A 236 -10.52 -16.81 13.38
CA PRO A 236 -11.07 -18.11 13.71
C PRO A 236 -12.24 -17.93 14.68
N ALA A 237 -13.33 -18.64 14.43
CA ALA A 237 -14.50 -18.63 15.33
C ALA A 237 -14.16 -19.13 16.74
N VAL A 238 -13.06 -19.87 16.84
CA VAL A 238 -12.52 -20.38 18.11
C VAL A 238 -11.09 -19.84 18.26
N PRO A 239 -10.84 -18.95 19.25
CA PRO A 239 -9.50 -18.46 19.55
C PRO A 239 -8.55 -19.63 19.86
N ASP A 240 -7.33 -19.58 19.32
CA ASP A 240 -6.30 -20.61 19.58
C ASP A 240 -5.74 -20.51 20.99
N ILE A 241 -5.66 -19.27 21.55
CA ILE A 241 -5.15 -19.00 22.90
C ILE A 241 -6.29 -18.44 23.73
N VAL A 242 -6.55 -19.05 24.87
CA VAL A 242 -7.63 -18.71 25.80
C VAL A 242 -7.14 -18.80 27.25
N GLY A 243 -7.77 -18.04 28.14
CA GLY A 243 -7.60 -18.18 29.58
C GLY A 243 -8.78 -18.94 30.18
N ARG A 244 -8.53 -19.84 31.11
CA ARG A 244 -9.54 -20.58 31.85
C ARG A 244 -9.20 -20.69 33.32
N LEU A 245 -10.24 -20.66 34.17
CA LEU A 245 -10.15 -20.78 35.62
C LEU A 245 -10.47 -22.20 36.04
N PHE A 246 -9.61 -22.78 36.87
CA PHE A 246 -9.83 -24.10 37.43
C PHE A 246 -9.72 -24.07 38.96
N LYS A 247 -10.53 -24.90 39.59
CA LYS A 247 -10.36 -25.22 41.02
C LYS A 247 -9.47 -26.44 41.16
N VAL A 248 -8.38 -26.31 41.88
CA VAL A 248 -7.41 -27.38 42.10
C VAL A 248 -8.01 -28.52 42.95
N GLU A 249 -8.10 -29.71 42.39
CA GLU A 249 -8.55 -30.92 43.07
C GLU A 249 -7.58 -32.09 42.84
N GLN A 250 -7.34 -32.47 41.58
CA GLN A 250 -6.50 -33.61 41.23
C GLN A 250 -5.00 -33.26 41.18
N SER A 251 -4.66 -32.02 40.88
CA SER A 251 -3.27 -31.55 40.84
C SER A 251 -2.74 -31.04 42.18
N ALA A 252 -3.47 -31.24 43.29
CA ALA A 252 -3.01 -30.86 44.59
C ALA A 252 -1.69 -31.54 44.96
N GLY A 253 -0.71 -30.75 45.46
CA GLY A 253 0.64 -31.18 45.79
C GLY A 253 1.66 -31.10 44.64
N GLN A 254 1.22 -30.89 43.42
CA GLN A 254 2.11 -30.65 42.29
C GLN A 254 2.62 -29.20 42.29
N THR A 255 3.80 -28.98 41.76
CA THR A 255 4.33 -27.64 41.50
C THR A 255 3.74 -27.04 40.23
N VAL A 256 3.80 -25.74 40.10
CA VAL A 256 3.39 -25.01 38.87
C VAL A 256 4.13 -25.58 37.65
N ALA A 257 5.45 -25.76 37.75
CA ALA A 257 6.27 -26.32 36.66
C ALA A 257 5.87 -27.74 36.27
N GLU A 258 5.53 -28.59 37.23
CA GLU A 258 5.04 -29.94 36.95
C GLU A 258 3.69 -29.90 36.22
N LEU A 259 2.78 -29.05 36.63
CA LEU A 259 1.48 -28.88 35.98
C LEU A 259 1.63 -28.40 34.53
N GLU A 260 2.43 -27.34 34.31
CA GLU A 260 2.68 -26.80 32.98
C GLU A 260 3.37 -27.80 32.06
N SER A 261 4.32 -28.60 32.56
CA SER A 261 5.03 -29.58 31.78
C SER A 261 4.12 -30.69 31.22
N GLN A 262 3.04 -31.02 31.91
CA GLN A 262 2.05 -32.01 31.49
C GLN A 262 1.28 -31.63 30.23
N ALA A 263 1.17 -30.32 29.94
CA ALA A 263 0.54 -29.77 28.72
C ALA A 263 1.54 -29.49 27.57
N GLY A 264 2.79 -29.86 27.75
CA GLY A 264 3.81 -29.73 26.69
C GLY A 264 4.08 -28.27 26.26
N VAL A 265 4.37 -27.38 27.17
CA VAL A 265 4.75 -25.96 26.90
C VAL A 265 3.68 -25.13 26.18
N THR A 266 2.45 -25.59 26.14
CA THR A 266 1.35 -24.92 25.44
C THR A 266 0.45 -24.08 26.36
N VAL A 267 0.72 -24.10 27.66
CA VAL A 267 -0.03 -23.39 28.70
C VAL A 267 0.91 -22.77 29.73
N SER A 268 0.42 -21.73 30.42
CA SER A 268 1.08 -21.11 31.58
C SER A 268 0.06 -20.84 32.68
N VAL A 269 0.48 -20.96 33.95
CA VAL A 269 -0.30 -20.54 35.12
C VAL A 269 0.00 -19.08 35.35
N GLU A 270 -1.01 -18.21 35.23
CA GLU A 270 -0.84 -16.75 35.31
C GLU A 270 -1.22 -16.18 36.68
N ARG A 271 -2.12 -16.87 37.41
CA ARG A 271 -2.55 -16.47 38.76
C ARG A 271 -2.92 -17.67 39.60
N ILE A 272 -2.62 -17.56 40.88
CA ILE A 272 -3.03 -18.53 41.93
C ILE A 272 -3.70 -17.75 43.04
N LYS A 273 -4.90 -18.20 43.44
CA LYS A 273 -5.62 -17.70 44.60
C LYS A 273 -5.76 -18.82 45.65
N HIS A 274 -5.08 -18.68 46.77
CA HIS A 274 -5.09 -19.62 47.88
C HIS A 274 -5.88 -19.02 49.06
N ALA A 275 -6.91 -19.71 49.54
CA ALA A 275 -7.74 -19.27 50.69
C ALA A 275 -8.20 -17.81 50.61
N GLY A 276 -8.49 -17.29 49.39
CA GLY A 276 -8.93 -15.91 49.17
C GLY A 276 -7.81 -14.89 48.92
N SER A 277 -6.54 -15.26 49.13
CA SER A 277 -5.37 -14.40 48.92
C SER A 277 -4.60 -14.80 47.67
N PHE A 278 -3.97 -13.82 46.98
CA PHE A 278 -3.12 -14.10 45.83
C PHE A 278 -1.74 -14.58 46.23
N VAL A 279 -1.26 -15.61 45.58
CA VAL A 279 0.09 -16.17 45.74
C VAL A 279 0.90 -15.86 44.47
N GLY A 280 2.19 -15.55 44.66
CA GLY A 280 3.10 -15.37 43.52
C GLY A 280 3.20 -16.64 42.69
N VAL A 281 3.21 -16.50 41.39
CA VAL A 281 3.37 -17.63 40.46
C VAL A 281 4.86 -17.84 40.24
N GLU A 282 5.42 -18.87 40.87
CA GLU A 282 6.80 -19.32 40.69
C GLU A 282 6.83 -20.81 40.34
N PRO A 283 7.81 -21.29 39.59
CA PRO A 283 7.85 -22.70 39.14
C PRO A 283 7.76 -23.75 40.23
N LEU A 284 8.28 -23.44 41.42
CA LEU A 284 8.34 -24.37 42.56
C LEU A 284 7.15 -24.22 43.54
N VAL A 285 6.24 -23.30 43.31
CA VAL A 285 5.02 -23.13 44.15
C VAL A 285 4.17 -24.39 44.01
N LYS A 286 3.81 -24.99 45.15
CA LYS A 286 2.92 -26.13 45.20
C LYS A 286 1.47 -25.71 45.26
N LEU A 287 0.66 -26.31 44.41
CA LEU A 287 -0.78 -26.10 44.38
C LEU A 287 -1.45 -26.85 45.54
N GLU A 288 -2.34 -26.18 46.25
CA GLU A 288 -3.10 -26.81 47.32
C GLU A 288 -4.54 -27.10 46.88
N ARG A 289 -5.14 -28.08 47.55
CA ARG A 289 -6.53 -28.43 47.22
C ARG A 289 -7.47 -27.29 47.59
N GLY A 290 -8.25 -26.86 46.60
CA GLY A 290 -9.16 -25.74 46.75
C GLY A 290 -8.63 -24.41 46.18
N ASP A 291 -7.36 -24.35 45.79
CA ASP A 291 -6.81 -23.19 45.06
C ASP A 291 -7.58 -22.92 43.80
N VAL A 292 -7.65 -21.66 43.41
CA VAL A 292 -8.16 -21.25 42.11
C VAL A 292 -6.97 -20.80 41.27
N VAL A 293 -6.79 -21.44 40.13
CA VAL A 293 -5.71 -21.13 39.19
C VAL A 293 -6.28 -20.59 37.87
N LEU A 294 -5.67 -19.51 37.37
CA LEU A 294 -5.88 -19.04 36.00
C LEU A 294 -4.79 -19.63 35.12
N VAL A 295 -5.20 -20.43 34.16
CA VAL A 295 -4.30 -21.03 33.17
C VAL A 295 -4.59 -20.41 31.82
N VAL A 296 -3.56 -19.89 31.17
CA VAL A 296 -3.63 -19.28 29.82
C VAL A 296 -2.82 -20.14 28.87
N GLY A 297 -3.33 -20.40 27.69
CA GLY A 297 -2.60 -21.19 26.73
C GLY A 297 -3.38 -21.60 25.50
N ARG A 298 -2.75 -22.47 24.69
CA ARG A 298 -3.41 -23.03 23.52
C ARG A 298 -4.56 -23.93 23.97
N ARG A 299 -5.69 -23.78 23.31
CA ARG A 299 -6.92 -24.51 23.63
C ARG A 299 -6.71 -26.03 23.76
N ALA A 300 -5.91 -26.62 22.84
CA ALA A 300 -5.63 -28.06 22.90
C ALA A 300 -4.99 -28.47 24.23
N GLY A 301 -3.97 -27.74 24.69
CA GLY A 301 -3.32 -28.01 25.98
C GLY A 301 -4.24 -27.79 27.18
N LEU A 302 -5.13 -26.78 27.12
CA LEU A 302 -6.11 -26.55 28.19
C LEU A 302 -7.16 -27.65 28.28
N VAL A 303 -7.59 -28.22 27.16
CA VAL A 303 -8.52 -29.37 27.14
C VAL A 303 -7.86 -30.59 27.79
N ASP A 304 -6.59 -30.84 27.48
CA ASP A 304 -5.84 -31.97 28.06
C ASP A 304 -5.62 -31.80 29.58
N LEU A 305 -5.43 -30.55 30.04
CA LEU A 305 -5.23 -30.21 31.45
C LEU A 305 -6.51 -30.19 32.28
N ALA A 306 -7.65 -29.82 31.68
CA ALA A 306 -8.91 -29.63 32.39
C ALA A 306 -9.30 -30.83 33.26
N GLY A 307 -9.12 -32.06 32.73
CA GLY A 307 -9.39 -33.30 33.46
C GLY A 307 -8.36 -33.62 34.55
N ARG A 308 -7.24 -32.91 34.62
CA ARG A 308 -6.12 -33.18 35.55
C ARG A 308 -6.02 -32.14 36.67
N ILE A 309 -6.54 -30.96 36.48
CA ILE A 309 -6.54 -29.90 37.47
C ILE A 309 -7.75 -30.03 38.39
N GLY A 310 -8.94 -30.06 37.81
CA GLY A 310 -10.21 -30.06 38.52
C GLY A 310 -11.28 -29.30 37.74
N PRO A 311 -12.44 -29.01 38.35
CA PRO A 311 -13.56 -28.37 37.67
C PRO A 311 -13.24 -26.95 37.22
N GLU A 312 -13.69 -26.62 35.99
CA GLU A 312 -13.62 -25.27 35.44
C GLU A 312 -14.63 -24.35 36.16
N LEU A 313 -14.17 -23.13 36.47
CA LEU A 313 -14.98 -22.09 37.08
C LEU A 313 -15.33 -21.03 36.04
N GLN A 314 -16.58 -20.49 36.09
CA GLN A 314 -17.00 -19.44 35.18
C GLN A 314 -16.37 -18.08 35.51
N SER A 315 -16.19 -17.78 36.80
CA SER A 315 -15.55 -16.56 37.27
C SER A 315 -14.97 -16.74 38.69
N SER A 316 -13.99 -15.94 39.02
CA SER A 316 -13.49 -15.77 40.39
C SER A 316 -12.99 -14.34 40.53
N GLU A 317 -13.37 -13.69 41.64
CA GLU A 317 -13.04 -12.29 41.94
C GLU A 317 -11.53 -12.08 41.95
N GLY A 318 -11.05 -11.08 41.18
CA GLY A 318 -9.66 -10.65 41.12
C GLY A 318 -8.75 -11.58 40.26
N MET A 319 -9.30 -12.62 39.62
CA MET A 319 -8.50 -13.55 38.80
C MET A 319 -8.28 -13.05 37.37
N ASP A 320 -8.80 -11.89 37.01
CA ASP A 320 -8.59 -11.31 35.68
C ASP A 320 -7.13 -10.88 35.48
N VAL A 321 -6.55 -11.24 34.34
CA VAL A 321 -5.21 -10.83 33.91
C VAL A 321 -5.33 -10.03 32.64
N VAL A 322 -4.68 -8.87 32.62
CA VAL A 322 -4.59 -8.07 31.39
C VAL A 322 -3.64 -8.76 30.43
N THR A 323 -4.19 -9.22 29.32
CA THR A 323 -3.39 -9.74 28.20
C THR A 323 -2.97 -8.60 27.29
N LEU A 324 -1.81 -8.75 26.68
CA LEU A 324 -1.21 -7.78 25.77
C LEU A 324 -0.85 -8.47 24.46
N THR A 325 -1.17 -7.80 23.36
CA THR A 325 -0.65 -8.15 22.05
C THR A 325 0.39 -7.10 21.65
N ARG A 326 1.59 -7.53 21.28
CA ARG A 326 2.66 -6.63 20.82
C ARG A 326 3.31 -7.14 19.56
N ASP A 327 3.46 -6.23 18.61
CA ASP A 327 4.29 -6.43 17.43
C ASP A 327 5.72 -6.05 17.76
N VAL A 328 6.66 -6.95 17.48
CA VAL A 328 8.08 -6.77 17.75
C VAL A 328 8.84 -7.03 16.47
N ALA A 329 9.60 -6.06 16.01
CA ALA A 329 10.58 -6.28 14.94
C ALA A 329 11.75 -7.07 15.50
N VAL A 330 11.96 -8.26 15.00
CA VAL A 330 13.05 -9.12 15.45
C VAL A 330 14.38 -8.55 14.95
N THR A 331 15.16 -8.03 15.89
CA THR A 331 16.49 -7.46 15.62
C THR A 331 17.60 -8.13 16.43
N ASN A 332 17.23 -8.99 17.39
CA ASN A 332 18.21 -9.72 18.19
C ASN A 332 18.97 -10.73 17.33
N PRO A 333 20.32 -10.59 17.21
CA PRO A 333 21.14 -11.52 16.41
C PRO A 333 21.03 -12.97 16.86
N ALA A 334 20.69 -13.21 18.14
CA ALA A 334 20.53 -14.56 18.68
C ALA A 334 19.31 -15.29 18.09
N TYR A 335 18.33 -14.57 17.54
CA TYR A 335 17.10 -15.14 16.97
C TYR A 335 17.12 -15.15 15.45
N VAL A 336 17.87 -14.24 14.83
CA VAL A 336 17.96 -14.12 13.37
C VAL A 336 18.63 -15.34 12.74
N GLY A 337 18.00 -15.94 11.73
CA GLY A 337 18.48 -17.11 11.01
C GLY A 337 18.12 -18.46 11.66
N ARG A 338 17.55 -18.44 12.87
CA ARG A 338 17.10 -19.65 13.57
C ARG A 338 15.64 -19.97 13.26
N THR A 339 15.27 -21.21 13.43
CA THR A 339 13.86 -21.64 13.36
C THR A 339 13.10 -21.25 14.62
N VAL A 340 11.77 -21.19 14.53
CA VAL A 340 10.90 -20.93 15.70
C VAL A 340 11.15 -21.95 16.81
N ALA A 341 11.37 -23.24 16.46
CA ALA A 341 11.71 -24.27 17.43
C ALA A 341 13.05 -24.00 18.12
N GLU A 342 14.11 -23.72 17.36
CA GLU A 342 15.45 -23.41 17.90
C GLU A 342 15.44 -22.19 18.82
N ILE A 343 14.64 -21.15 18.47
CA ILE A 343 14.48 -19.95 19.31
C ILE A 343 13.77 -20.33 20.62
N HIS A 344 12.71 -21.12 20.51
CA HIS A 344 11.96 -21.56 21.67
C HIS A 344 12.80 -22.41 22.64
N GLU A 345 13.61 -23.33 22.13
CA GLU A 345 14.50 -24.16 22.95
C GLU A 345 15.64 -23.36 23.58
N ALA A 346 16.20 -22.40 22.84
CA ALA A 346 17.32 -21.58 23.33
C ALA A 346 16.90 -20.45 24.29
N ALA A 347 15.63 -20.07 24.31
CA ALA A 347 15.12 -19.04 25.22
C ALA A 347 15.05 -19.57 26.66
N ALA A 348 15.49 -18.73 27.61
CA ALA A 348 15.40 -19.05 29.03
C ALA A 348 13.93 -19.31 29.45
N PRO A 349 13.67 -20.24 30.41
CA PRO A 349 12.32 -20.56 30.85
C PRO A 349 11.49 -19.34 31.24
N GLU A 350 12.09 -18.38 31.90
CA GLU A 350 11.45 -17.13 32.33
C GLU A 350 11.02 -16.25 31.14
N MET A 351 11.71 -16.36 30.01
CA MET A 351 11.40 -15.61 28.80
C MET A 351 10.33 -16.28 27.93
N ARG A 352 10.08 -17.58 28.15
CA ARG A 352 9.05 -18.36 27.45
C ARG A 352 7.72 -18.36 28.17
N HIS A 353 7.77 -18.25 29.51
CA HIS A 353 6.58 -18.30 30.36
C HIS A 353 5.56 -17.26 29.94
N GLY A 354 4.32 -17.68 29.70
CA GLY A 354 3.19 -16.82 29.39
C GLY A 354 3.24 -16.09 28.06
N VAL A 355 4.21 -16.40 27.18
CA VAL A 355 4.39 -15.72 25.89
C VAL A 355 4.11 -16.64 24.72
N PHE A 356 3.15 -16.24 23.89
CA PHE A 356 2.72 -16.98 22.71
C PHE A 356 3.02 -16.19 21.44
N LEU A 357 3.72 -16.80 20.48
CA LEU A 357 3.88 -16.25 19.14
C LEU A 357 2.58 -16.52 18.37
N SER A 358 1.80 -15.46 18.09
CA SER A 358 0.49 -15.57 17.44
C SER A 358 0.56 -15.34 15.92
N ALA A 359 1.51 -14.51 15.45
CA ALA A 359 1.74 -14.27 14.03
C ALA A 359 3.20 -13.91 13.75
N LEU A 360 3.65 -14.18 12.53
CA LEU A 360 4.92 -13.71 12.00
C LEU A 360 4.66 -13.05 10.65
N ARG A 361 5.21 -11.85 10.45
CA ARG A 361 5.09 -11.12 9.19
C ARG A 361 6.47 -10.74 8.68
N ARG A 362 6.67 -10.93 7.38
CA ARG A 362 7.90 -10.54 6.67
C ARG A 362 7.54 -9.54 5.59
N GLY A 363 8.00 -8.29 5.74
CA GLY A 363 7.65 -7.23 4.82
C GLY A 363 6.16 -6.92 4.73
N GLY A 364 5.43 -7.06 5.85
CA GLY A 364 3.99 -6.87 5.90
C GLY A 364 3.16 -8.09 5.46
N GLN A 365 3.79 -9.11 4.85
CA GLN A 365 3.11 -10.34 4.44
C GLN A 365 3.14 -11.40 5.53
N PRO A 366 2.06 -12.15 5.76
CA PRO A 366 2.04 -13.23 6.74
C PRO A 366 3.00 -14.35 6.34
N VAL A 367 3.76 -14.84 7.30
CA VAL A 367 4.62 -16.02 7.18
C VAL A 367 3.97 -17.18 7.95
N PRO A 368 3.83 -18.37 7.36
CA PRO A 368 3.26 -19.52 8.06
C PRO A 368 4.06 -19.84 9.33
N LEU A 369 3.37 -19.94 10.47
CA LEU A 369 3.97 -20.29 11.75
C LEU A 369 4.11 -21.81 11.87
N GLN A 370 5.29 -22.30 11.54
CA GLN A 370 5.69 -23.70 11.76
C GLN A 370 6.94 -23.74 12.65
N SER A 371 7.17 -24.85 13.32
CA SER A 371 8.38 -25.07 14.13
C SER A 371 9.66 -24.88 13.31
N THR A 372 9.61 -25.21 12.01
CA THR A 372 10.71 -25.11 11.04
C THR A 372 10.83 -23.73 10.38
N THR A 373 9.89 -22.81 10.62
CA THR A 373 9.94 -21.45 10.04
C THR A 373 11.17 -20.71 10.54
N ARG A 374 12.03 -20.26 9.63
CA ARG A 374 13.21 -19.44 9.96
C ARG A 374 12.81 -17.98 10.12
N VAL A 375 13.27 -17.36 11.20
CA VAL A 375 13.07 -15.95 11.49
C VAL A 375 14.21 -15.15 10.87
N GLU A 376 13.88 -14.11 10.12
CA GLU A 376 14.83 -13.20 9.48
C GLU A 376 14.88 -11.84 10.18
N SER A 377 15.98 -11.13 10.00
CA SER A 377 16.11 -9.77 10.55
C SER A 377 15.04 -8.84 9.96
N GLY A 378 14.31 -8.15 10.84
CA GLY A 378 13.21 -7.27 10.46
C GLY A 378 11.87 -7.97 10.26
N ASP A 379 11.77 -9.28 10.50
CA ASP A 379 10.47 -9.94 10.66
C ASP A 379 9.72 -9.33 11.83
N VAL A 380 8.41 -9.21 11.71
CA VAL A 380 7.54 -8.71 12.77
C VAL A 380 6.85 -9.89 13.44
N ALA A 381 7.25 -10.17 14.66
CA ALA A 381 6.63 -11.19 15.51
C ALA A 381 5.51 -10.55 16.32
N THR A 382 4.30 -11.10 16.25
CA THR A 382 3.18 -10.71 17.12
C THR A 382 3.16 -11.61 18.33
N LEU A 383 3.53 -11.06 19.48
CA LEU A 383 3.55 -11.74 20.78
C LEU A 383 2.23 -11.47 21.50
N TYR A 384 1.68 -12.50 22.13
CA TYR A 384 0.47 -12.45 22.95
C TYR A 384 0.73 -13.13 24.30
N GLY A 385 0.13 -12.63 25.36
CA GLY A 385 0.21 -13.20 26.71
C GLY A 385 -0.09 -12.19 27.79
N ALA A 386 0.26 -12.52 29.04
CA ALA A 386 0.17 -11.56 30.16
C ALA A 386 1.07 -10.34 29.91
N ALA A 387 0.60 -9.15 30.31
CA ALA A 387 1.25 -7.89 29.95
C ALA A 387 2.73 -7.82 30.38
N GLY A 388 3.07 -8.32 31.57
CA GLY A 388 4.45 -8.34 32.07
C GLY A 388 5.37 -9.26 31.28
N ASP A 389 4.86 -10.42 30.92
CA ASP A 389 5.61 -11.44 30.18
C ASP A 389 5.88 -11.02 28.76
N VAL A 390 4.84 -10.50 28.08
CA VAL A 390 4.99 -9.95 26.72
C VAL A 390 5.97 -8.78 26.68
N GLN A 391 5.95 -7.87 27.67
CA GLN A 391 6.91 -6.77 27.72
C GLN A 391 8.35 -7.27 27.88
N ARG A 392 8.59 -8.24 28.76
CA ARG A 392 9.90 -8.84 29.00
C ARG A 392 10.43 -9.53 27.74
N ALA A 393 9.63 -10.39 27.12
CA ALA A 393 10.01 -11.10 25.89
C ALA A 393 10.22 -10.15 24.72
N ALA A 394 9.36 -9.13 24.58
CA ALA A 394 9.43 -8.15 23.51
C ALA A 394 10.74 -7.34 23.54
N SER A 395 11.17 -6.91 24.76
CA SER A 395 12.42 -6.17 24.91
C SER A 395 13.66 -7.00 24.55
N THR A 396 13.61 -8.31 24.72
CA THR A 396 14.69 -9.23 24.36
C THR A 396 14.67 -9.61 22.88
N ALA A 397 13.48 -9.76 22.27
CA ALA A 397 13.35 -10.17 20.90
C ALA A 397 13.79 -9.08 19.90
N GLY A 398 13.61 -7.81 20.27
CA GLY A 398 14.02 -6.71 19.38
C GLY A 398 13.33 -5.39 19.70
N THR A 399 12.99 -4.66 18.65
CA THR A 399 12.34 -3.33 18.77
C THR A 399 10.81 -3.49 18.82
N VAL A 400 10.23 -3.06 19.94
CA VAL A 400 8.76 -3.03 20.09
C VAL A 400 8.18 -2.00 19.13
N ILE A 401 7.23 -2.44 18.31
CA ILE A 401 6.47 -1.56 17.43
C ILE A 401 5.28 -1.02 18.23
N VAL A 402 5.40 0.23 18.68
CA VAL A 402 4.28 0.93 19.30
C VAL A 402 3.48 1.59 18.17
N PRO A 403 2.22 1.18 17.93
CA PRO A 403 1.37 1.87 16.98
C PRO A 403 1.29 3.36 17.37
N SER A 404 1.70 4.24 16.48
CA SER A 404 1.62 5.68 16.68
C SER A 404 0.84 6.29 15.52
N ASP A 405 -0.18 7.06 15.84
CA ASP A 405 -0.95 7.84 14.84
C ASP A 405 -0.21 9.12 14.42
N LYS A 406 0.98 9.37 14.97
CA LYS A 406 1.79 10.56 14.65
C LYS A 406 2.72 10.27 13.48
N THR A 407 2.71 11.17 12.51
CA THR A 407 3.69 11.18 11.41
C THR A 407 4.99 11.85 11.84
N ASP A 408 6.12 11.25 11.52
CA ASP A 408 7.44 11.81 11.75
C ASP A 408 7.77 12.86 10.67
N PHE A 409 7.31 14.10 10.88
CA PHE A 409 7.53 15.18 9.92
C PHE A 409 8.99 15.57 9.75
N VAL A 410 9.86 15.33 10.74
CA VAL A 410 11.30 15.59 10.60
C VAL A 410 11.89 14.65 9.55
N PHE A 411 11.63 13.36 9.69
CA PHE A 411 12.09 12.35 8.76
C PHE A 411 11.55 12.57 7.34
N HIS A 412 10.23 12.75 7.21
CA HIS A 412 9.60 12.90 5.89
C HIS A 412 9.87 14.25 5.24
N GLY A 413 9.98 15.33 6.03
CA GLY A 413 10.38 16.65 5.53
C GLY A 413 11.79 16.64 4.95
N LEU A 414 12.75 16.01 5.65
CA LEU A 414 14.10 15.80 5.11
C LEU A 414 14.10 14.93 3.86
N GLY A 415 13.29 13.87 3.84
CA GLY A 415 13.14 13.01 2.68
C GLY A 415 12.62 13.75 1.45
N LEU A 416 11.59 14.57 1.61
CA LEU A 416 11.04 15.41 0.54
C LEU A 416 12.06 16.46 0.06
N ALA A 417 12.72 17.16 0.98
CA ALA A 417 13.74 18.16 0.64
C ALA A 417 14.90 17.53 -0.15
N LEU A 418 15.40 16.38 0.32
CA LEU A 418 16.44 15.64 -0.39
C LEU A 418 15.98 15.16 -1.77
N GLY A 419 14.73 14.70 -1.87
CA GLY A 419 14.14 14.29 -3.14
C GLY A 419 14.07 15.42 -4.15
N LEU A 420 13.63 16.60 -3.73
CA LEU A 420 13.60 17.80 -4.59
C LEU A 420 15.02 18.20 -5.02
N LEU A 421 16.01 18.13 -4.14
CA LEU A 421 17.42 18.38 -4.48
C LEU A 421 17.95 17.38 -5.52
N ILE A 422 17.67 16.08 -5.35
CA ILE A 422 18.03 15.05 -6.33
C ILE A 422 17.38 15.34 -7.68
N GLY A 423 16.13 15.82 -7.67
CA GLY A 423 15.38 16.18 -8.87
C GLY A 423 15.98 17.34 -9.67
N LEU A 424 16.83 18.18 -9.06
CA LEU A 424 17.57 19.23 -9.76
C LEU A 424 18.72 18.70 -10.63
N ALA A 425 19.18 17.47 -10.37
CA ALA A 425 20.26 16.87 -11.15
C ALA A 425 19.84 16.67 -12.61
N VAL A 426 20.70 17.10 -13.52
CA VAL A 426 20.53 16.93 -14.97
C VAL A 426 21.69 16.11 -15.51
N VAL A 427 21.38 14.98 -16.12
CA VAL A 427 22.36 14.15 -16.82
C VAL A 427 22.14 14.34 -18.32
N ARG A 428 23.18 14.69 -19.06
CA ARG A 428 23.11 14.80 -20.53
C ARG A 428 23.48 13.46 -21.15
N VAL A 429 22.59 12.92 -21.95
CA VAL A 429 22.81 11.71 -22.75
C VAL A 429 22.59 12.06 -24.21
N ALA A 430 23.63 11.95 -25.04
CA ALA A 430 23.58 12.31 -26.46
C ALA A 430 22.95 13.70 -26.71
N ASP A 431 23.42 14.71 -25.97
CA ASP A 431 22.95 16.11 -26.00
C ASP A 431 21.50 16.36 -25.51
N VAL A 432 20.77 15.33 -25.14
CA VAL A 432 19.44 15.45 -24.53
C VAL A 432 19.58 15.60 -23.01
N PRO A 433 19.08 16.70 -22.40
CA PRO A 433 19.11 16.85 -20.96
C PRO A 433 18.07 15.93 -20.31
N LEU A 434 18.50 14.80 -19.80
CA LEU A 434 17.66 13.91 -18.99
C LEU A 434 17.69 14.40 -17.55
N THR A 435 16.53 14.70 -17.05
CA THR A 435 16.34 15.09 -15.64
C THR A 435 15.32 14.18 -14.99
N LEU A 436 15.57 13.82 -13.75
CA LEU A 436 14.59 13.15 -12.92
C LEU A 436 13.41 14.10 -12.56
N GLY A 437 13.67 15.41 -12.60
CA GLY A 437 12.71 16.41 -12.15
C GLY A 437 12.32 16.25 -10.68
N SER A 438 11.48 17.15 -10.18
CA SER A 438 11.01 17.10 -8.79
C SER A 438 10.32 15.76 -8.46
N GLY A 439 9.58 15.21 -9.42
CA GLY A 439 8.87 13.94 -9.23
C GLY A 439 9.79 12.72 -9.15
N GLY A 440 10.72 12.58 -10.08
CA GLY A 440 11.65 11.44 -10.07
C GLY A 440 12.57 11.47 -8.85
N GLY A 441 13.05 12.66 -8.47
CA GLY A 441 13.86 12.84 -7.26
C GLY A 441 13.07 12.51 -5.98
N ALA A 442 11.84 12.98 -5.86
CA ALA A 442 10.97 12.67 -4.72
C ALA A 442 10.62 11.16 -4.65
N LEU A 443 10.41 10.50 -5.80
CA LEU A 443 10.21 9.06 -5.86
C LEU A 443 11.43 8.30 -5.30
N LEU A 444 12.63 8.62 -5.80
CA LEU A 444 13.87 7.96 -5.37
C LEU A 444 14.14 8.17 -3.89
N SER A 445 13.97 9.40 -3.41
CA SER A 445 14.10 9.70 -1.99
C SER A 445 13.06 8.94 -1.17
N GLY A 446 11.79 8.92 -1.60
CA GLY A 446 10.75 8.13 -0.96
C GLY A 446 11.13 6.65 -0.85
N LEU A 447 11.62 6.04 -1.94
CA LEU A 447 12.09 4.65 -1.95
C LEU A 447 13.19 4.40 -0.91
N LEU A 448 14.20 5.29 -0.86
CA LEU A 448 15.32 5.17 0.09
C LEU A 448 14.86 5.32 1.53
N PHE A 449 14.02 6.31 1.81
CA PHE A 449 13.49 6.57 3.15
C PHE A 449 12.54 5.46 3.60
N GLY A 450 11.71 4.93 2.71
CA GLY A 450 10.85 3.77 2.97
C GLY A 450 11.66 2.51 3.25
N TRP A 451 12.69 2.25 2.46
CA TRP A 451 13.61 1.14 2.70
C TRP A 451 14.33 1.27 4.04
N TYR A 452 14.85 2.46 4.35
CA TYR A 452 15.52 2.73 5.62
C TYR A 452 14.56 2.52 6.80
N ARG A 453 13.33 3.05 6.70
CA ARG A 453 12.26 2.83 7.69
C ARG A 453 11.95 1.34 7.87
N GLY A 454 11.90 0.56 6.77
CA GLY A 454 11.66 -0.88 6.83
C GLY A 454 12.71 -1.66 7.64
N ARG A 455 13.91 -1.09 7.85
CA ARG A 455 14.99 -1.64 8.67
C ARG A 455 15.08 -1.02 10.08
N HIS A 456 14.60 0.21 10.23
CA HIS A 456 14.69 0.99 11.47
C HIS A 456 13.30 1.47 11.89
N LEU A 457 12.51 0.53 12.44
CA LEU A 457 11.09 0.75 12.74
C LEU A 457 10.82 1.79 13.84
N ALA A 458 11.83 2.25 14.56
CA ALA A 458 11.71 3.28 15.60
C ALA A 458 11.57 4.72 15.07
N ILE A 459 11.98 4.97 13.81
CA ILE A 459 11.98 6.31 13.19
C ILE A 459 11.22 6.31 11.88
N GLY A 460 10.83 7.48 11.42
CA GLY A 460 10.15 7.65 10.13
C GLY A 460 8.74 7.04 10.11
N ASN A 461 8.03 7.08 11.24
CA ASN A 461 6.65 6.59 11.27
C ASN A 461 5.76 7.42 10.34
N MET A 462 5.02 6.74 9.47
CA MET A 462 3.94 7.29 8.65
C MET A 462 2.75 6.34 8.79
N PRO A 463 1.72 6.70 9.55
CA PRO A 463 0.49 5.91 9.64
C PRO A 463 -0.11 5.67 8.25
N THR A 464 -0.74 4.52 8.04
CA THR A 464 -1.33 4.17 6.73
C THR A 464 -2.33 5.23 6.25
N GLY A 465 -3.14 5.79 7.18
CA GLY A 465 -4.06 6.88 6.85
C GLY A 465 -3.36 8.14 6.35
N ALA A 466 -2.20 8.50 6.95
CA ALA A 466 -1.41 9.65 6.53
C ALA A 466 -0.78 9.42 5.14
N SER A 467 -0.20 8.25 4.89
CA SER A 467 0.35 7.90 3.57
C SER A 467 -0.74 7.91 2.49
N THR A 468 -1.91 7.31 2.78
CA THR A 468 -3.05 7.30 1.85
C THR A 468 -3.53 8.72 1.57
N LEU A 469 -3.66 9.57 2.59
CA LEU A 469 -4.08 10.97 2.41
C LEU A 469 -3.09 11.74 1.53
N LEU A 470 -1.78 11.63 1.79
CA LEU A 470 -0.75 12.30 0.99
C LEU A 470 -0.78 11.84 -0.47
N ARG A 471 -0.98 10.55 -0.69
CA ARG A 471 -1.07 9.97 -2.03
C ARG A 471 -2.34 10.41 -2.76
N ASP A 472 -3.49 10.30 -2.14
CA ASP A 472 -4.78 10.56 -2.79
C ASP A 472 -5.00 12.06 -2.99
N LEU A 473 -4.78 12.88 -1.95
CA LEU A 473 -4.88 14.34 -2.06
C LEU A 473 -3.80 14.90 -2.98
N GLY A 474 -2.56 14.42 -2.84
CA GLY A 474 -1.45 14.86 -3.68
C GLY A 474 -1.69 14.57 -5.15
N LEU A 475 -2.13 13.33 -5.49
CA LEU A 475 -2.42 12.96 -6.88
C LEU A 475 -3.63 13.69 -7.44
N ALA A 476 -4.76 13.60 -6.75
CA ALA A 476 -6.01 14.19 -7.25
C ALA A 476 -5.91 15.72 -7.33
N GLY A 477 -5.29 16.36 -6.33
CA GLY A 477 -5.05 17.80 -6.32
C GLY A 477 -4.08 18.23 -7.43
N PHE A 478 -2.99 17.50 -7.64
CA PHE A 478 -2.07 17.72 -8.76
C PHE A 478 -2.80 17.63 -10.12
N VAL A 479 -3.56 16.57 -10.33
CA VAL A 479 -4.29 16.33 -11.59
C VAL A 479 -5.39 17.38 -11.79
N ALA A 480 -6.09 17.78 -10.73
CA ALA A 480 -7.06 18.88 -10.79
C ALA A 480 -6.38 20.23 -11.12
N ALA A 481 -5.24 20.54 -10.51
CA ALA A 481 -4.48 21.75 -10.84
C ALA A 481 -4.04 21.77 -12.32
N VAL A 482 -3.60 20.63 -12.86
CA VAL A 482 -3.29 20.48 -14.29
C VAL A 482 -4.56 20.70 -15.13
N GLY A 483 -5.69 20.11 -14.75
CA GLY A 483 -6.97 20.27 -15.44
C GLY A 483 -7.47 21.71 -15.45
N LEU A 484 -7.33 22.44 -14.33
CA LEU A 484 -7.69 23.86 -14.23
C LEU A 484 -6.82 24.75 -15.13
N GLN A 485 -5.51 24.48 -15.22
CA GLN A 485 -4.61 25.25 -16.07
C GLN A 485 -4.80 24.97 -17.57
N SER A 486 -5.19 23.75 -17.92
CA SER A 486 -5.11 23.25 -19.30
C SER A 486 -6.47 22.94 -19.92
N GLY A 487 -7.56 23.04 -19.15
CA GLY A 487 -8.85 22.50 -19.55
C GLY A 487 -9.48 23.18 -20.76
N GLN A 488 -9.25 24.47 -20.98
CA GLN A 488 -9.77 25.16 -22.18
C GLN A 488 -9.16 24.58 -23.47
N GLN A 489 -7.85 24.34 -23.49
CA GLN A 489 -7.17 23.72 -24.63
C GLN A 489 -7.50 22.22 -24.74
N ALA A 490 -7.75 21.56 -23.60
CA ALA A 490 -8.12 20.15 -23.57
C ALA A 490 -9.41 19.87 -24.34
N VAL A 491 -10.43 20.71 -24.19
CA VAL A 491 -11.73 20.54 -24.86
C VAL A 491 -11.57 20.60 -26.37
N THR A 492 -10.82 21.54 -26.92
CA THR A 492 -10.60 21.67 -28.38
C THR A 492 -9.86 20.44 -28.93
N THR A 493 -8.81 19.99 -28.28
CA THR A 493 -8.04 18.81 -28.70
C THR A 493 -8.90 17.53 -28.68
N VAL A 494 -9.76 17.37 -27.69
CA VAL A 494 -10.67 16.21 -27.61
C VAL A 494 -11.70 16.21 -28.73
N LEU A 495 -12.23 17.39 -29.08
CA LEU A 495 -13.20 17.50 -30.16
C LEU A 495 -12.56 17.18 -31.52
N ASP A 496 -11.32 17.62 -31.74
CA ASP A 496 -10.62 17.46 -33.02
C ASP A 496 -10.02 16.06 -33.20
N GLN A 497 -9.43 15.48 -32.16
CA GLN A 497 -8.60 14.25 -32.27
C GLN A 497 -8.96 13.15 -31.26
N GLY A 498 -10.02 13.30 -30.48
CA GLY A 498 -10.33 12.41 -29.34
C GLY A 498 -10.43 10.93 -29.72
N LEU A 499 -11.03 10.60 -30.87
CA LEU A 499 -11.13 9.21 -31.33
C LEU A 499 -9.75 8.61 -31.65
N THR A 500 -8.90 9.37 -32.33
CA THR A 500 -7.53 8.94 -32.67
C THR A 500 -6.72 8.68 -31.40
N ILE A 501 -6.77 9.63 -30.43
CA ILE A 501 -6.10 9.51 -29.14
C ILE A 501 -6.58 8.26 -28.39
N PHE A 502 -7.90 8.02 -28.39
CA PHE A 502 -8.50 6.85 -27.75
C PHE A 502 -7.97 5.55 -28.36
N LEU A 503 -7.97 5.42 -29.72
CA LEU A 503 -7.47 4.25 -30.39
C LEU A 503 -5.97 3.99 -30.15
N LEU A 504 -5.16 5.06 -30.13
CA LEU A 504 -3.75 4.96 -29.76
C LEU A 504 -3.58 4.48 -28.31
N GLY A 505 -4.42 4.97 -27.40
CA GLY A 505 -4.48 4.49 -26.01
C GLY A 505 -4.82 3.00 -25.91
N VAL A 506 -5.72 2.50 -26.76
CA VAL A 506 -6.03 1.06 -26.87
C VAL A 506 -4.76 0.28 -27.22
N VAL A 507 -4.01 0.73 -28.23
CA VAL A 507 -2.77 0.05 -28.65
C VAL A 507 -1.72 0.08 -27.53
N VAL A 508 -1.50 1.21 -26.88
CA VAL A 508 -0.54 1.36 -25.76
C VAL A 508 -0.96 0.52 -24.55
N THR A 509 -2.25 0.27 -24.38
CA THR A 509 -2.77 -0.62 -23.34
C THR A 509 -2.53 -2.09 -23.66
N VAL A 510 -2.92 -2.51 -24.86
CA VAL A 510 -3.02 -3.92 -25.23
C VAL A 510 -1.66 -4.50 -25.61
N LEU A 511 -0.93 -3.84 -26.50
CA LEU A 511 0.28 -4.40 -27.09
C LEU A 511 1.38 -4.72 -26.06
N PRO A 512 1.74 -3.82 -25.13
CA PRO A 512 2.74 -4.13 -24.10
C PRO A 512 2.30 -5.28 -23.17
N LEU A 513 1.01 -5.35 -22.83
CA LEU A 513 0.48 -6.44 -22.02
C LEU A 513 0.55 -7.79 -22.74
N LEU A 514 0.22 -7.84 -24.04
CA LEU A 514 0.32 -9.06 -24.83
C LEU A 514 1.76 -9.54 -24.97
N ILE A 515 2.71 -8.63 -25.24
CA ILE A 515 4.14 -8.94 -25.28
C ILE A 515 4.59 -9.51 -23.92
N THR A 516 4.24 -8.83 -22.83
CA THR A 516 4.62 -9.24 -21.47
C THR A 516 3.99 -10.59 -21.12
N MET A 517 2.75 -10.84 -21.50
CA MET A 517 2.06 -12.11 -21.32
C MET A 517 2.75 -13.24 -22.10
N ALA A 518 3.15 -12.99 -23.35
CA ALA A 518 3.88 -13.97 -24.15
C ALA A 518 5.26 -14.30 -23.52
N VAL A 519 6.02 -13.29 -23.12
CA VAL A 519 7.32 -13.48 -22.45
C VAL A 519 7.12 -14.21 -21.13
N GLY A 520 6.12 -13.85 -20.34
CA GLY A 520 5.80 -14.52 -19.08
C GLY A 520 5.54 -16.00 -19.25
N LYS A 521 4.74 -16.40 -20.25
CA LYS A 521 4.42 -17.80 -20.50
C LYS A 521 5.59 -18.58 -21.11
N TYR A 522 6.17 -18.08 -22.20
CA TYR A 522 7.12 -18.86 -23.01
C TYR A 522 8.58 -18.75 -22.54
N VAL A 523 8.99 -17.58 -22.03
CA VAL A 523 10.38 -17.33 -21.58
C VAL A 523 10.51 -17.56 -20.09
N LEU A 524 9.67 -16.91 -19.27
CA LEU A 524 9.73 -16.98 -17.81
C LEU A 524 9.01 -18.22 -17.25
N ARG A 525 8.20 -18.90 -18.08
CA ARG A 525 7.53 -20.17 -17.75
C ARG A 525 6.69 -20.10 -16.49
N TYR A 526 5.81 -19.10 -16.40
CA TYR A 526 4.79 -19.07 -15.36
C TYR A 526 3.82 -20.24 -15.57
N ASN A 527 3.80 -21.19 -14.62
CA ASN A 527 2.97 -22.39 -14.68
C ASN A 527 1.69 -22.27 -13.84
N ASN A 528 1.56 -21.22 -13.03
CA ASN A 528 0.38 -20.95 -12.22
C ASN A 528 -0.24 -19.65 -12.68
N THR A 529 -1.50 -19.71 -13.13
CA THR A 529 -2.22 -18.55 -13.68
C THR A 529 -2.55 -17.49 -12.63
N ALA A 530 -2.79 -17.87 -11.38
CA ALA A 530 -3.06 -16.92 -10.31
C ALA A 530 -1.82 -16.08 -9.95
N ILE A 531 -0.66 -16.73 -9.81
CA ILE A 531 0.63 -16.07 -9.59
C ILE A 531 0.96 -15.15 -10.78
N PHE A 532 0.75 -15.64 -12.00
CA PHE A 532 1.03 -14.87 -13.21
C PHE A 532 0.09 -13.67 -13.38
N ALA A 533 -1.21 -13.82 -13.08
CA ALA A 533 -2.17 -12.72 -13.10
C ALA A 533 -1.81 -11.61 -12.11
N GLY A 534 -1.38 -11.99 -10.90
CA GLY A 534 -0.84 -11.05 -9.91
C GLY A 534 0.40 -10.31 -10.45
N ALA A 535 1.40 -11.04 -10.95
CA ALA A 535 2.61 -10.45 -11.51
C ALA A 535 2.33 -9.54 -12.73
N LEU A 536 1.45 -9.96 -13.63
CA LEU A 536 1.10 -9.20 -14.84
C LEU A 536 0.35 -7.89 -14.50
N SER A 537 -0.64 -7.96 -13.61
CA SER A 537 -1.37 -6.76 -13.16
C SER A 537 -0.46 -5.79 -12.39
N GLY A 538 0.44 -6.31 -11.57
CA GLY A 538 1.43 -5.50 -10.84
C GLY A 538 2.46 -4.85 -11.77
N SER A 539 2.97 -5.56 -12.77
CA SER A 539 3.97 -5.02 -13.73
C SER A 539 3.48 -3.77 -14.48
N ARG A 540 2.17 -3.56 -14.48
CA ARG A 540 1.50 -2.41 -15.09
C ARG A 540 0.96 -1.40 -14.06
N SER A 541 1.17 -1.60 -12.77
CA SER A 541 0.57 -0.82 -11.68
C SER A 541 -0.98 -0.75 -11.72
N ALA A 542 -1.65 -1.79 -12.26
CA ALA A 542 -3.09 -1.82 -12.49
C ALA A 542 -3.86 -2.34 -11.26
N ASN A 543 -4.06 -1.49 -10.24
CA ASN A 543 -4.81 -1.84 -9.03
C ASN A 543 -6.24 -2.35 -9.30
N PRO A 544 -7.04 -1.76 -10.24
CA PRO A 544 -8.36 -2.28 -10.55
C PRO A 544 -8.32 -3.71 -11.10
N ALA A 545 -7.36 -4.01 -11.99
CA ALA A 545 -7.18 -5.36 -12.51
C ALA A 545 -6.76 -6.35 -11.43
N PHE A 546 -5.91 -5.92 -10.49
CA PHE A 546 -5.51 -6.76 -9.36
C PHE A 546 -6.67 -7.07 -8.42
N GLY A 547 -7.54 -6.10 -8.12
CA GLY A 547 -8.76 -6.34 -7.35
C GLY A 547 -9.61 -7.47 -7.93
N GLU A 548 -9.88 -7.42 -9.25
CA GLU A 548 -10.63 -8.46 -9.95
C GLU A 548 -9.88 -9.81 -10.00
N VAL A 549 -8.54 -9.78 -10.05
CA VAL A 549 -7.72 -11.01 -9.95
C VAL A 549 -7.88 -11.65 -8.58
N LEU A 550 -7.88 -10.87 -7.49
CA LEU A 550 -8.12 -11.38 -6.13
C LEU A 550 -9.51 -11.95 -5.97
N ASP A 551 -10.54 -11.26 -6.47
CA ASP A 551 -11.93 -11.75 -6.45
C ASP A 551 -12.07 -13.08 -7.19
N LYS A 552 -11.41 -13.22 -8.34
CA LYS A 552 -11.40 -14.48 -9.09
C LYS A 552 -10.59 -15.58 -8.42
N ALA A 553 -9.48 -15.24 -7.78
CA ALA A 553 -8.65 -16.20 -7.04
C ALA A 553 -9.38 -16.73 -5.79
N GLY A 554 -10.12 -15.86 -5.09
CA GLY A 554 -10.78 -16.15 -3.82
C GLY A 554 -9.81 -16.41 -2.66
N ASN A 555 -8.52 -16.04 -2.83
CA ASN A 555 -7.47 -16.10 -1.81
C ASN A 555 -6.33 -15.11 -2.10
N SER A 556 -5.34 -15.01 -1.21
CA SER A 556 -4.27 -14.03 -1.28
C SER A 556 -3.04 -14.45 -2.13
N ILE A 557 -3.08 -15.59 -2.82
CA ILE A 557 -1.94 -16.10 -3.63
C ILE A 557 -1.41 -15.07 -4.65
N PRO A 558 -2.25 -14.31 -5.40
CA PRO A 558 -1.75 -13.32 -6.35
C PRO A 558 -1.04 -12.12 -5.72
N THR A 559 -1.17 -11.91 -4.40
CA THR A 559 -0.73 -10.68 -3.73
C THR A 559 0.78 -10.52 -3.71
N ALA A 560 1.53 -11.58 -3.43
CA ALA A 560 2.99 -11.50 -3.34
C ALA A 560 3.66 -11.14 -4.69
N PRO A 561 3.37 -11.84 -5.81
CA PRO A 561 3.93 -11.48 -7.11
C PRO A 561 3.44 -10.10 -7.60
N PHE A 562 2.17 -9.73 -7.30
CA PHE A 562 1.67 -8.38 -7.57
C PHE A 562 2.51 -7.32 -6.86
N ALA A 563 2.72 -7.45 -5.55
CA ALA A 563 3.41 -6.45 -4.75
C ALA A 563 4.86 -6.20 -5.25
N ILE A 564 5.55 -7.26 -5.66
CA ILE A 564 6.91 -7.19 -6.21
C ILE A 564 6.90 -6.41 -7.54
N THR A 565 6.09 -6.85 -8.50
CA THR A 565 6.04 -6.22 -9.82
C THR A 565 5.44 -4.80 -9.76
N TYR A 566 4.50 -4.54 -8.87
CA TYR A 566 3.92 -3.22 -8.64
C TYR A 566 4.94 -2.20 -8.13
N ALA A 567 5.79 -2.60 -7.16
CA ALA A 567 6.85 -1.73 -6.67
C ALA A 567 7.86 -1.38 -7.78
N LEU A 568 8.24 -2.36 -8.61
CA LEU A 568 9.14 -2.16 -9.75
C LEU A 568 8.48 -1.28 -10.82
N ALA A 569 7.21 -1.53 -11.14
CA ALA A 569 6.45 -0.79 -12.13
C ALA A 569 6.29 0.69 -11.74
N ASN A 570 6.03 1.00 -10.48
CA ASN A 570 5.95 2.38 -10.02
C ASN A 570 7.23 3.17 -10.32
N VAL A 571 8.39 2.53 -10.23
CA VAL A 571 9.67 3.16 -10.58
C VAL A 571 9.84 3.25 -12.09
N PHE A 572 9.77 2.13 -12.79
CA PHE A 572 10.10 2.06 -14.21
C PHE A 572 9.12 2.86 -15.06
N LEU A 573 7.82 2.74 -14.81
CA LEU A 573 6.80 3.47 -15.57
C LEU A 573 6.84 4.98 -15.27
N THR A 574 7.15 5.40 -14.05
CA THR A 574 7.30 6.81 -13.72
C THR A 574 8.44 7.46 -14.51
N LEU A 575 9.53 6.71 -14.75
CA LEU A 575 10.66 7.18 -15.56
C LEU A 575 10.34 7.26 -17.07
N LEU A 576 9.23 6.67 -17.54
CA LEU A 576 8.83 6.80 -18.94
C LEU A 576 8.49 8.25 -19.33
N GLY A 577 7.98 9.07 -18.40
CA GLY A 577 7.64 10.46 -18.66
C GLY A 577 8.78 11.24 -19.33
N PRO A 578 9.93 11.41 -18.64
CA PRO A 578 11.10 12.07 -19.21
C PRO A 578 11.62 11.41 -20.49
N LEU A 579 11.58 10.06 -20.57
CA LEU A 579 12.05 9.32 -21.76
C LEU A 579 11.17 9.57 -22.98
N VAL A 580 9.85 9.57 -22.81
CA VAL A 580 8.93 9.92 -23.91
C VAL A 580 9.16 11.36 -24.36
N VAL A 581 9.27 12.31 -23.44
CA VAL A 581 9.53 13.73 -23.77
C VAL A 581 10.87 13.91 -24.50
N ALA A 582 11.88 13.11 -24.14
CA ALA A 582 13.19 13.18 -24.79
C ALA A 582 13.19 12.63 -26.23
N PHE A 583 12.49 11.50 -26.48
CA PHE A 583 12.65 10.71 -27.69
C PHE A 583 11.44 10.70 -28.65
N ALA A 584 10.26 11.18 -28.23
CA ALA A 584 9.08 11.37 -29.07
C ALA A 584 9.19 12.62 -29.98
#